data_f050e4119169917cfee49a2cafec6bd8
#
_entry.id   f050e4119169917cfee49a2cafec6bd8
#
_cell.length_a   1.000
_cell.length_b   1.000
_cell.length_c   1.000
_cell.angle_alpha   90.00
_cell.angle_beta   90.00
_cell.angle_gamma   90.00
#
_symmetry.space_group_name_H-M   'P 1'
#
loop_
_entity.id
_entity.type
_entity.pdbx_description
1 polymer ?
#
loop_
_entity_poly.entity_id
_entity_poly.type
_entity_poly.pdbx_seq_one_letter_code
_entity_poly.pdbx_strand_id
1 'polypeptide(L)' 'NKEVHLEVAVPGTKLFVEKTCDTFEEGIDQAVDSMKVQLTKFKEKSRNR' A
#
# COMPACT_ATOMS: atom_id res chain seq x y z
N ASN A 1 -9.68 18.02 2.64
CA ASN A 1 -9.55 16.65 2.15
C ASN A 1 -8.30 16.50 1.31
N LYS A 2 -7.46 15.59 1.72
CA LYS A 2 -6.21 15.32 1.02
C LYS A 2 -6.19 13.89 0.52
N GLU A 3 -5.69 13.71 -0.68
CA GLU A 3 -5.57 12.37 -1.25
C GLU A 3 -4.12 11.96 -1.30
N VAL A 4 -3.87 10.73 -0.88
CA VAL A 4 -2.53 10.15 -0.93
C VAL A 4 -2.59 8.89 -1.77
N HIS A 5 -1.72 8.82 -2.76
CA HIS A 5 -1.62 7.65 -3.63
C HIS A 5 -0.24 7.04 -3.50
N LEU A 6 -0.21 5.74 -3.33
CA LEU A 6 1.02 4.98 -3.25
C LEU A 6 0.98 3.86 -4.26
N GLU A 7 2.07 3.69 -4.98
CA GLU A 7 2.17 2.62 -5.95
C GLU A 7 3.53 1.96 -5.82
N VAL A 8 3.51 0.64 -5.72
CA VAL A 8 4.74 -0.14 -5.60
C VAL A 8 4.73 -1.22 -6.66
N ALA A 9 5.77 -1.24 -7.48
CA ALA A 9 5.92 -2.28 -8.49
C ALA A 9 6.60 -3.49 -7.86
N VAL A 10 5.97 -4.64 -8.04
CA VAL A 10 6.52 -5.90 -7.57
C VAL A 10 6.55 -6.85 -8.75
N PRO A 11 7.33 -7.95 -8.66
CA PRO A 11 7.40 -8.89 -9.78
C PRO A 11 6.02 -9.42 -10.13
N GLY A 12 5.63 -9.22 -11.37
CA GLY A 12 4.38 -9.75 -11.88
C GLY A 12 3.17 -8.89 -11.69
N THR A 13 3.26 -7.83 -10.89
CA THR A 13 2.09 -6.98 -10.67
C THR A 13 2.49 -5.67 -10.02
N LYS A 14 1.51 -4.87 -9.71
CA LYS A 14 1.71 -3.62 -8.97
C LYS A 14 0.74 -3.55 -7.83
N LEU A 15 1.17 -2.99 -6.73
CA LEU A 15 0.32 -2.74 -5.59
C LEU A 15 0.01 -1.26 -5.53
N PHE A 16 -1.24 -0.95 -5.24
CA PHE A 16 -1.71 0.42 -5.28
C PHE A 16 -2.57 0.71 -4.06
N VAL A 17 -2.31 1.83 -3.40
CA VAL A 17 -3.07 2.26 -2.24
C VAL A 17 -3.50 3.70 -2.43
N GLU A 18 -4.75 3.97 -2.11
CA GLU A 18 -5.32 5.30 -2.21
C GLU A 18 -6.03 5.62 -0.91
N LYS A 19 -5.69 6.74 -0.29
CA LYS A 19 -6.29 7.16 0.96
C LYS A 19 -6.70 8.61 0.91
N THR A 20 -7.81 8.92 1.53
CA THR A 20 -8.28 10.28 1.68
C THR A 20 -8.37 10.61 3.17
N CYS A 21 -7.77 11.72 3.56
CA CYS A 21 -7.77 12.10 4.96
C CYS A 21 -7.57 13.60 5.09
N ASP A 22 -7.56 14.08 6.32
CA ASP A 22 -7.50 15.52 6.56
C ASP A 22 -6.09 16.08 6.46
N THR A 23 -5.09 15.29 6.77
CA THR A 23 -3.70 15.73 6.69
C THR A 23 -2.88 14.74 5.90
N PHE A 24 -1.81 15.25 5.27
CA PHE A 24 -0.93 14.38 4.52
C PHE A 24 -0.20 13.39 5.41
N GLU A 25 0.18 13.83 6.59
CA GLU A 25 0.87 12.95 7.52
C GLU A 25 0.03 11.74 7.85
N GLU A 26 -1.21 11.98 8.15
CA GLU A 26 -2.14 10.90 8.48
C GLU A 26 -2.36 9.99 7.27
N GLY A 27 -2.53 10.61 6.11
CA GLY A 27 -2.75 9.85 4.89
C GLY A 27 -1.58 8.97 4.52
N ILE A 28 -0.39 9.53 4.63
CA ILE A 28 0.82 8.77 4.31
C ILE A 28 0.98 7.61 5.29
N ASP A 29 0.74 7.87 6.55
CA ASP A 29 0.85 6.84 7.57
C ASP A 29 -0.09 5.68 7.29
N GLN A 30 -1.34 6.01 6.99
CA GLN A 30 -2.34 4.98 6.68
C GLN A 30 -2.01 4.25 5.39
N ALA A 31 -1.54 4.98 4.39
CA ALA A 31 -1.20 4.38 3.11
C ALA A 31 -0.04 3.41 3.27
N VAL A 32 0.98 3.80 4.02
CA VAL A 32 2.12 2.93 4.26
C VAL A 32 1.70 1.68 5.00
N ASP A 33 0.85 1.84 5.99
CA ASP A 33 0.38 0.71 6.76
C ASP A 33 -0.38 -0.27 5.88
N SER A 34 -1.26 0.24 5.03
CA SER A 34 -2.00 -0.61 4.09
C SER A 34 -1.06 -1.31 3.13
N MET A 35 -0.05 -0.59 2.66
CA MET A 35 0.90 -1.17 1.73
C MET A 35 1.69 -2.29 2.39
N LYS A 36 2.02 -2.15 3.66
CA LYS A 36 2.71 -3.20 4.39
C LYS A 36 1.88 -4.48 4.43
N VAL A 37 0.59 -4.33 4.65
CA VAL A 37 -0.29 -5.48 4.67
C VAL A 37 -0.33 -6.16 3.31
N GLN A 38 -0.43 -5.37 2.25
CA GLN A 38 -0.45 -5.93 0.90
C GLN A 38 0.85 -6.64 0.57
N LEU A 39 1.96 -6.04 0.95
CA LEU A 39 3.26 -6.65 0.69
C LEU A 39 3.42 -7.97 1.44
N THR A 40 2.94 -8.00 2.67
CA THR A 40 3.00 -9.22 3.46
C THR A 40 2.19 -10.32 2.78
N LYS A 41 1.00 -9.99 2.33
CA LYS A 41 0.17 -10.97 1.65
C LYS A 41 0.80 -11.44 0.35
N PHE A 42 1.40 -10.52 -0.36
CA PHE A 42 2.07 -10.86 -1.61
C PHE A 42 3.22 -11.83 -1.36
N LYS A 43 3.98 -11.58 -0.32
CA LYS A 43 5.08 -12.44 0.04
C LYS A 43 4.63 -13.83 0.42
N GLU A 44 3.60 -13.89 1.24
CA GLU A 44 3.09 -15.19 1.67
C GLU A 44 2.59 -15.99 0.48
N LYS A 45 1.91 -15.33 -0.42
CA LYS A 45 1.39 -16.00 -1.59
C LYS A 45 2.53 -16.49 -2.47
N SER A 46 3.53 -15.66 -2.63
CA SER A 46 4.65 -15.98 -3.48
C SER A 46 5.46 -17.14 -2.90
N ARG A 47 5.56 -17.19 -1.59
CA ARG A 47 6.33 -18.18 -0.91
C ARG A 47 5.64 -19.52 -0.84
N ASN A 48 4.35 -19.47 -0.88
CA ASN A 48 3.52 -20.61 -0.63
C ASN A 48 3.11 -21.30 -1.93
N ARG A 49 4.05 -21.82 -2.64
CA ARG A 49 3.75 -22.44 -3.91
C ARG A 49 3.68 -23.88 -3.90
#